data_a682459804d4e204af8e780ee1001676
#
_entry.id   a682459804d4e204af8e780ee1001676
#
_cell.length_a   1.000
_cell.length_b   1.000
_cell.length_c   1.000
_cell.angle_alpha   90.00
_cell.angle_beta   90.00
_cell.angle_gamma   90.00
#
_symmetry.space_group_name_H-M   'P 1'
#
loop_
_entity.id
_entity.type
_entity.pdbx_description
1 polymer ?
#
loop_
_entity_poly.entity_id
_entity_poly.type
_entity_poly.pdbx_seq_one_letter_code
_entity_poly.pdbx_strand_id
1 'polypeptide(L)'
;MSKTYSRKQRREFTDANREAWDEAAPVHAKSNQSRLLEAFSTPGYNTLDDHCLDRLNEIGFQGKSIAHLCCNNGRELLSLKNLGAGPCVGLDASAPFIAHAEELAKASGHSDVTFVTTDIYDIPADRSGPYDIVMTTIGVLGWMPNLAEFFDVIRQLTRRGGHVFIEESHPVLMMYEPGEGTDPSYLKHSYFKEDPWVEADGLDYYQGEKYDSNPHYSFQHTLGSSLKYECLR
;
A
#
# COMPACT_ATOMS: atom_id res chain seq x y z
N MET A 1 2.69 15.63 18.66
CA MET A 1 3.06 15.89 17.25
C MET A 1 3.76 14.64 16.77
N SER A 2 3.49 14.15 15.59
CA SER A 2 4.22 12.99 15.06
C SER A 2 5.69 13.32 14.97
N LYS A 3 6.57 12.40 15.36
CA LYS A 3 8.01 12.53 15.22
C LYS A 3 8.35 12.68 13.75
N THR A 4 9.27 13.56 13.41
CA THR A 4 9.75 13.75 12.03
C THR A 4 11.17 13.21 11.96
N TYR A 5 11.45 12.40 10.96
CA TYR A 5 12.77 11.80 10.76
C TYR A 5 13.53 12.54 9.67
N SER A 6 14.87 12.60 9.81
CA SER A 6 15.73 13.12 8.76
C SER A 6 15.64 12.24 7.49
N ARG A 7 16.02 12.80 6.32
CA ARG A 7 16.07 12.04 5.07
C ARG A 7 16.92 10.76 5.18
N LYS A 8 18.02 10.81 5.93
CA LYS A 8 18.88 9.64 6.16
C LYS A 8 18.14 8.56 6.95
N GLN A 9 17.53 8.92 8.08
CA GLN A 9 16.76 7.97 8.90
C GLN A 9 15.56 7.40 8.14
N ARG A 10 14.83 8.25 7.41
CA ARG A 10 13.73 7.80 6.55
C ARG A 10 14.21 6.70 5.59
N ARG A 11 15.35 6.94 4.90
CA ARG A 11 15.90 5.97 3.95
C ARG A 11 16.34 4.68 4.63
N GLU A 12 16.94 4.76 5.82
CA GLU A 12 17.29 3.56 6.61
C GLU A 12 16.04 2.72 6.92
N PHE A 13 14.89 3.34 7.24
CA PHE A 13 13.65 2.64 7.48
C PHE A 13 13.04 2.07 6.18
N THR A 14 12.97 2.85 5.10
CA THR A 14 12.39 2.37 3.84
C THR A 14 13.22 1.27 3.20
N ASP A 15 14.55 1.33 3.29
CA ASP A 15 15.44 0.26 2.81
C ASP A 15 15.25 -1.04 3.62
N ALA A 16 15.20 -0.96 4.96
CA ALA A 16 14.97 -2.12 5.81
C ALA A 16 13.58 -2.74 5.55
N ASN A 17 12.54 -1.91 5.43
CA ASN A 17 11.19 -2.38 5.12
C ASN A 17 11.14 -3.05 3.74
N ARG A 18 11.79 -2.47 2.72
CA ARG A 18 11.89 -3.09 1.40
C ARG A 18 12.55 -4.48 1.48
N GLU A 19 13.65 -4.61 2.21
CA GLU A 19 14.34 -5.89 2.38
C GLU A 19 13.45 -6.95 3.03
N ALA A 20 12.71 -6.60 4.08
CA ALA A 20 11.77 -7.50 4.73
C ALA A 20 10.58 -7.88 3.79
N TRP A 21 10.09 -6.95 2.97
CA TRP A 21 9.06 -7.25 1.96
C TRP A 21 9.59 -8.12 0.82
N ASP A 22 10.85 -7.93 0.39
CA ASP A 22 11.49 -8.79 -0.60
C ASP A 22 11.58 -10.26 -0.10
N GLU A 23 11.87 -10.46 1.21
CA GLU A 23 11.84 -11.78 1.84
C GLU A 23 10.43 -12.38 1.94
N ALA A 24 9.41 -11.54 2.15
CA ALA A 24 8.02 -11.99 2.25
C ALA A 24 7.41 -12.41 0.89
N ALA A 25 7.89 -11.86 -0.22
CA ALA A 25 7.28 -12.08 -1.53
C ALA A 25 7.19 -13.56 -1.94
N PRO A 26 8.22 -14.44 -1.78
CA PRO A 26 8.08 -15.85 -2.09
C PRO A 26 7.11 -16.58 -1.16
N VAL A 27 6.95 -16.15 0.10
CA VAL A 27 5.97 -16.72 1.04
C VAL A 27 4.55 -16.41 0.55
N HIS A 28 4.29 -15.17 0.17
CA HIS A 28 3.02 -14.74 -0.40
C HIS A 28 2.70 -15.42 -1.74
N ALA A 29 3.70 -15.55 -2.61
CA ALA A 29 3.54 -16.23 -3.89
C ALA A 29 3.12 -17.70 -3.70
N LYS A 30 3.78 -18.42 -2.81
CA LYS A 30 3.42 -19.80 -2.45
C LYS A 30 1.99 -19.91 -1.95
N SER A 31 1.51 -18.92 -1.21
CA SER A 31 0.17 -18.94 -0.61
C SER A 31 -0.94 -18.66 -1.63
N ASN A 32 -0.75 -17.79 -2.62
CA ASN A 32 -1.88 -17.35 -3.45
C ASN A 32 -1.57 -16.97 -4.90
N GLN A 33 -0.30 -16.90 -5.36
CA GLN A 33 0.02 -16.43 -6.71
C GLN A 33 -0.67 -17.26 -7.80
N SER A 34 -0.61 -18.59 -7.71
CA SER A 34 -1.24 -19.48 -8.71
C SER A 34 -2.75 -19.27 -8.80
N ARG A 35 -3.42 -19.11 -7.65
CA ARG A 35 -4.87 -18.84 -7.58
C ARG A 35 -5.20 -17.47 -8.20
N LEU A 36 -4.39 -16.46 -7.95
CA LEU A 36 -4.59 -15.13 -8.53
C LEU A 36 -4.37 -15.13 -10.05
N LEU A 37 -3.35 -15.83 -10.56
CA LEU A 37 -3.10 -15.97 -12.00
C LEU A 37 -4.28 -16.61 -12.72
N GLU A 38 -4.85 -17.68 -12.16
CA GLU A 38 -6.05 -18.31 -12.70
C GLU A 38 -7.25 -17.36 -12.65
N ALA A 39 -7.49 -16.70 -11.52
CA ALA A 39 -8.63 -15.82 -11.33
C ALA A 39 -8.57 -14.58 -12.25
N PHE A 40 -7.40 -13.93 -12.35
CA PHE A 40 -7.21 -12.76 -13.22
C PHE A 40 -7.22 -13.08 -14.71
N SER A 41 -7.15 -14.35 -15.11
CA SER A 41 -7.42 -14.76 -16.49
C SER A 41 -8.92 -14.69 -16.86
N THR A 42 -9.80 -14.53 -15.86
CA THR A 42 -11.25 -14.37 -16.04
C THR A 42 -11.61 -12.90 -16.19
N PRO A 43 -12.27 -12.49 -17.30
CA PRO A 43 -12.69 -11.11 -17.48
C PRO A 43 -13.58 -10.60 -16.34
N GLY A 44 -13.33 -9.39 -15.87
CA GLY A 44 -14.10 -8.74 -14.80
C GLY A 44 -13.80 -9.25 -13.37
N TYR A 45 -12.87 -10.17 -13.21
CA TYR A 45 -12.47 -10.59 -11.86
C TYR A 45 -11.89 -9.42 -11.06
N ASN A 46 -12.28 -9.30 -9.80
CA ASN A 46 -11.75 -8.29 -8.88
C ASN A 46 -11.57 -8.85 -7.47
N THR A 47 -10.69 -8.22 -6.71
CA THR A 47 -10.37 -8.58 -5.32
C THR A 47 -10.76 -7.49 -4.32
N LEU A 48 -11.37 -6.40 -4.80
CA LEU A 48 -11.83 -5.30 -3.94
C LEU A 48 -13.06 -5.77 -3.16
N ASP A 49 -13.15 -5.39 -1.90
CA ASP A 49 -14.38 -5.56 -1.16
C ASP A 49 -15.47 -4.58 -1.64
N ASP A 50 -16.72 -4.89 -1.29
CA ASP A 50 -17.87 -4.11 -1.74
C ASP A 50 -17.81 -2.65 -1.26
N HIS A 51 -17.30 -2.40 -0.04
CA HIS A 51 -17.23 -1.05 0.50
C HIS A 51 -16.19 -0.20 -0.24
N CYS A 52 -15.00 -0.76 -0.49
CA CYS A 52 -13.95 -0.11 -1.28
C CYS A 52 -14.47 0.19 -2.72
N LEU A 53 -15.11 -0.79 -3.34
CA LEU A 53 -15.64 -0.65 -4.70
C LEU A 53 -16.76 0.40 -4.78
N ASP A 54 -17.67 0.44 -3.80
CA ASP A 54 -18.74 1.44 -3.73
C ASP A 54 -18.18 2.87 -3.64
N ARG A 55 -17.18 3.11 -2.80
CA ARG A 55 -16.54 4.42 -2.68
C ARG A 55 -15.81 4.82 -3.97
N LEU A 56 -15.12 3.89 -4.63
CA LEU A 56 -14.46 4.15 -5.91
C LEU A 56 -15.47 4.41 -7.04
N ASN A 57 -16.62 3.74 -7.04
CA ASN A 57 -17.72 4.00 -7.97
C ASN A 57 -18.33 5.39 -7.76
N GLU A 58 -18.44 5.87 -6.52
CA GLU A 58 -18.89 7.25 -6.24
C GLU A 58 -17.92 8.30 -6.80
N ILE A 59 -16.61 8.03 -6.76
CA ILE A 59 -15.59 8.86 -7.39
C ILE A 59 -15.72 8.81 -8.92
N GLY A 60 -16.19 7.69 -9.47
CA GLY A 60 -16.31 7.45 -10.91
C GLY A 60 -14.96 7.18 -11.55
N PHE A 61 -14.37 6.03 -11.27
CA PHE A 61 -13.01 5.66 -11.71
C PHE A 61 -12.94 5.16 -13.15
N GLN A 62 -14.06 4.80 -13.79
CA GLN A 62 -14.09 4.27 -15.15
C GLN A 62 -13.46 5.26 -16.14
N GLY A 63 -12.54 4.79 -16.95
CA GLY A 63 -11.75 5.59 -17.90
C GLY A 63 -10.74 6.55 -17.29
N LYS A 64 -10.65 6.63 -15.96
CA LYS A 64 -9.70 7.50 -15.25
C LYS A 64 -8.31 6.88 -15.18
N SER A 65 -7.28 7.74 -15.22
CA SER A 65 -5.90 7.33 -14.93
C SER A 65 -5.70 7.16 -13.43
N ILE A 66 -5.07 6.05 -13.03
CA ILE A 66 -4.91 5.70 -11.62
C ILE A 66 -3.44 5.41 -11.30
N ALA A 67 -2.93 6.02 -10.23
CA ALA A 67 -1.68 5.61 -9.58
C ALA A 67 -1.98 4.90 -8.26
N HIS A 68 -1.48 3.67 -8.09
CA HIS A 68 -1.56 2.92 -6.85
C HIS A 68 -0.18 2.87 -6.18
N LEU A 69 -0.07 3.52 -5.03
CA LEU A 69 1.18 3.64 -4.28
C LEU A 69 1.29 2.49 -3.28
N CYS A 70 2.49 1.90 -3.16
CA CYS A 70 2.75 0.70 -2.37
C CYS A 70 1.82 -0.44 -2.78
N CYS A 71 1.78 -0.71 -4.10
CA CYS A 71 0.76 -1.55 -4.72
C CYS A 71 0.96 -3.06 -4.49
N ASN A 72 2.05 -3.48 -3.85
CA ASN A 72 2.37 -4.89 -3.62
C ASN A 72 2.31 -5.67 -4.95
N ASN A 73 1.59 -6.79 -5.02
CA ASN A 73 1.40 -7.58 -6.24
C ASN A 73 0.34 -7.01 -7.21
N GLY A 74 -0.12 -5.79 -7.01
CA GLY A 74 -0.96 -5.04 -7.95
C GLY A 74 -2.39 -5.53 -8.12
N ARG A 75 -2.86 -6.51 -7.34
CA ARG A 75 -4.20 -7.13 -7.52
C ARG A 75 -5.35 -6.13 -7.42
N GLU A 76 -5.27 -5.15 -6.51
CA GLU A 76 -6.31 -4.12 -6.35
C GLU A 76 -6.34 -3.19 -7.58
N LEU A 77 -5.18 -2.77 -8.08
CA LEU A 77 -5.09 -1.95 -9.29
C LEU A 77 -5.60 -2.70 -10.54
N LEU A 78 -5.22 -3.97 -10.68
CA LEU A 78 -5.71 -4.82 -11.77
C LEU A 78 -7.21 -5.09 -11.67
N SER A 79 -7.76 -5.15 -10.46
CA SER A 79 -9.20 -5.23 -10.24
C SER A 79 -9.92 -4.01 -10.82
N LEU A 80 -9.44 -2.80 -10.53
CA LEU A 80 -9.98 -1.58 -11.13
C LEU A 80 -9.83 -1.57 -12.65
N LYS A 81 -8.72 -2.08 -13.15
CA LYS A 81 -8.49 -2.21 -14.59
C LYS A 81 -9.50 -3.14 -15.25
N ASN A 82 -9.77 -4.30 -14.65
CA ASN A 82 -10.81 -5.23 -15.09
C ASN A 82 -12.21 -4.61 -15.08
N LEU A 83 -12.45 -3.63 -14.21
CA LEU A 83 -13.71 -2.91 -14.05
C LEU A 83 -13.78 -1.59 -14.84
N GLY A 84 -12.82 -1.34 -15.73
CA GLY A 84 -12.88 -0.26 -16.71
C GLY A 84 -12.09 1.00 -16.36
N ALA A 85 -11.14 0.95 -15.44
CA ALA A 85 -10.19 2.05 -15.25
C ALA A 85 -9.40 2.35 -16.53
N GLY A 86 -8.97 3.59 -16.71
CA GLY A 86 -8.10 4.03 -17.79
C GLY A 86 -6.65 3.54 -17.60
N PRO A 87 -5.64 4.28 -18.09
CA PRO A 87 -4.24 3.92 -17.89
C PRO A 87 -3.89 3.86 -16.40
N CYS A 88 -3.18 2.81 -15.99
CA CYS A 88 -2.84 2.56 -14.59
C CYS A 88 -1.33 2.44 -14.38
N VAL A 89 -0.84 2.93 -13.24
CA VAL A 89 0.52 2.69 -12.76
C VAL A 89 0.50 2.18 -11.32
N GLY A 90 1.20 1.08 -11.06
CA GLY A 90 1.46 0.58 -9.72
C GLY A 90 2.92 0.86 -9.34
N LEU A 91 3.14 1.37 -8.15
CA LEU A 91 4.45 1.74 -7.62
C LEU A 91 4.70 0.99 -6.32
N ASP A 92 5.81 0.26 -6.23
CA ASP A 92 6.20 -0.45 -5.01
C ASP A 92 7.72 -0.53 -4.91
N ALA A 93 8.26 -0.57 -3.71
CA ALA A 93 9.70 -0.66 -3.48
C ALA A 93 10.23 -2.09 -3.69
N SER A 94 9.39 -3.11 -3.52
CA SER A 94 9.77 -4.51 -3.62
C SER A 94 9.76 -5.00 -5.07
N ALA A 95 10.94 -5.28 -5.62
CA ALA A 95 11.08 -5.82 -6.97
C ALA A 95 10.40 -7.19 -7.15
N PRO A 96 10.48 -8.15 -6.19
CA PRO A 96 9.74 -9.40 -6.31
C PRO A 96 8.22 -9.22 -6.38
N PHE A 97 7.63 -8.30 -5.59
CA PHE A 97 6.19 -8.04 -5.69
C PHE A 97 5.80 -7.38 -7.01
N ILE A 98 6.63 -6.48 -7.54
CA ILE A 98 6.41 -5.92 -8.88
C ILE A 98 6.47 -7.01 -9.95
N ALA A 99 7.40 -7.95 -9.87
CA ALA A 99 7.43 -9.10 -10.79
C ALA A 99 6.13 -9.93 -10.73
N HIS A 100 5.59 -10.18 -9.53
CA HIS A 100 4.28 -10.84 -9.37
C HIS A 100 3.13 -10.01 -9.99
N ALA A 101 3.17 -8.69 -9.84
CA ALA A 101 2.17 -7.80 -10.44
C ALA A 101 2.20 -7.81 -11.98
N GLU A 102 3.40 -7.86 -12.56
CA GLU A 102 3.58 -7.99 -14.03
C GLU A 102 3.06 -9.33 -14.55
N GLU A 103 3.26 -10.43 -13.83
CA GLU A 103 2.69 -11.73 -14.15
C GLU A 103 1.16 -11.69 -14.15
N LEU A 104 0.55 -11.07 -13.12
CA LEU A 104 -0.91 -10.91 -13.04
C LEU A 104 -1.45 -10.00 -14.15
N ALA A 105 -0.77 -8.90 -14.50
CA ALA A 105 -1.14 -8.03 -15.60
C ALA A 105 -1.13 -8.79 -16.93
N LYS A 106 -0.12 -9.62 -17.18
CA LYS A 106 -0.05 -10.47 -18.35
C LYS A 106 -1.20 -11.50 -18.39
N ALA A 107 -1.54 -12.10 -17.26
CA ALA A 107 -2.65 -13.05 -17.17
C ALA A 107 -4.00 -12.38 -17.43
N SER A 108 -4.19 -11.14 -16.98
CA SER A 108 -5.41 -10.35 -17.23
C SER A 108 -5.51 -9.74 -18.63
N GLY A 109 -4.46 -9.82 -19.44
CA GLY A 109 -4.45 -9.33 -20.83
C GLY A 109 -4.39 -7.80 -20.98
N HIS A 110 -4.12 -7.05 -19.91
CA HIS A 110 -4.01 -5.59 -19.98
C HIS A 110 -2.61 -5.13 -20.38
N SER A 111 -2.53 -4.26 -21.39
CA SER A 111 -1.26 -3.70 -21.90
C SER A 111 -1.03 -2.25 -21.48
N ASP A 112 -2.02 -1.58 -20.91
CA ASP A 112 -1.98 -0.17 -20.47
C ASP A 112 -1.94 -0.04 -18.93
N VAL A 113 -1.42 -1.07 -18.27
CA VAL A 113 -1.00 -1.07 -16.88
C VAL A 113 0.52 -1.20 -16.83
N THR A 114 1.16 -0.37 -16.02
CA THR A 114 2.62 -0.40 -15.83
C THR A 114 2.91 -0.57 -14.35
N PHE A 115 3.85 -1.44 -14.00
CA PHE A 115 4.36 -1.59 -12.65
C PHE A 115 5.81 -1.10 -12.59
N VAL A 116 6.17 -0.39 -11.52
CA VAL A 116 7.49 0.25 -11.37
C VAL A 116 8.05 -0.04 -9.99
N THR A 117 9.23 -0.63 -9.94
CA THR A 117 9.99 -0.78 -8.69
C THR A 117 10.61 0.56 -8.33
N THR A 118 10.13 1.18 -7.27
CA THR A 118 10.64 2.47 -6.78
C THR A 118 10.29 2.71 -5.32
N ASP A 119 11.18 3.38 -4.59
CA ASP A 119 10.80 4.01 -3.30
C ASP A 119 9.80 5.12 -3.61
N ILE A 120 8.72 5.20 -2.82
CA ILE A 120 7.66 6.20 -2.99
C ILE A 120 8.17 7.65 -2.91
N TYR A 121 9.30 7.86 -2.28
CA TYR A 121 9.93 9.17 -2.16
C TYR A 121 10.93 9.49 -3.30
N ASP A 122 11.17 8.55 -4.21
CA ASP A 122 12.13 8.68 -5.32
C ASP A 122 11.49 8.28 -6.67
N ILE A 123 10.20 8.62 -6.89
CA ILE A 123 9.45 8.26 -8.11
C ILE A 123 10.10 8.88 -9.34
N PRO A 124 10.34 8.09 -10.42
CA PRO A 124 10.88 8.58 -11.67
C PRO A 124 10.01 9.68 -12.31
N ALA A 125 10.66 10.70 -12.90
CA ALA A 125 9.98 11.87 -13.44
C ALA A 125 8.93 11.54 -14.54
N ASP A 126 9.16 10.50 -15.33
CA ASP A 126 8.23 10.01 -16.36
C ASP A 126 7.03 9.23 -15.79
N ARG A 127 7.03 9.00 -14.47
CA ARG A 127 5.95 8.37 -13.69
C ARG A 127 5.35 9.28 -12.64
N SER A 128 5.78 10.55 -12.60
CA SER A 128 5.34 11.52 -11.59
C SER A 128 3.96 12.15 -11.85
N GLY A 129 3.15 11.57 -12.73
CA GLY A 129 1.77 12.01 -13.01
C GLY A 129 1.65 13.14 -14.03
N PRO A 130 0.57 13.92 -13.98
CA PRO A 130 -0.52 13.86 -13.00
C PRO A 130 -1.58 12.78 -13.32
N TYR A 131 -2.15 12.17 -12.27
CA TYR A 131 -3.20 11.14 -12.37
C TYR A 131 -4.56 11.67 -11.93
N ASP A 132 -5.65 11.08 -12.46
CA ASP A 132 -7.02 11.39 -12.06
C ASP A 132 -7.31 10.94 -10.62
N ILE A 133 -6.78 9.78 -10.25
CA ILE A 133 -6.91 9.18 -8.92
C ILE A 133 -5.54 8.69 -8.48
N VAL A 134 -5.16 9.06 -7.26
CA VAL A 134 -4.02 8.46 -6.56
C VAL A 134 -4.57 7.67 -5.39
N MET A 135 -4.22 6.38 -5.30
CA MET A 135 -4.78 5.51 -4.28
C MET A 135 -3.71 4.78 -3.47
N THR A 136 -4.06 4.47 -2.24
CA THR A 136 -3.39 3.50 -1.38
C THR A 136 -4.42 2.57 -0.77
N THR A 137 -4.05 1.32 -0.56
CA THR A 137 -4.88 0.34 0.11
C THR A 137 -4.33 0.03 1.51
N ILE A 138 -5.02 -0.79 2.22
CA ILE A 138 -4.90 -1.00 3.66
C ILE A 138 -3.45 -1.28 4.12
N GLY A 139 -3.05 -0.59 5.17
CA GLY A 139 -1.78 -0.80 5.88
C GLY A 139 -0.64 0.12 5.43
N VAL A 140 -0.80 0.96 4.39
CA VAL A 140 0.29 1.77 3.83
C VAL A 140 0.79 2.84 4.80
N LEU A 141 -0.11 3.56 5.49
CA LEU A 141 0.31 4.66 6.36
C LEU A 141 1.23 4.21 7.50
N GLY A 142 1.02 2.99 8.01
CA GLY A 142 1.87 2.40 9.04
C GLY A 142 3.32 2.17 8.61
N TRP A 143 3.61 2.10 7.32
CA TRP A 143 4.98 1.97 6.79
C TRP A 143 5.67 3.30 6.53
N MET A 144 4.94 4.42 6.62
CA MET A 144 5.46 5.74 6.27
C MET A 144 6.05 6.47 7.49
N PRO A 145 7.39 6.68 7.55
CA PRO A 145 8.01 7.38 8.68
C PRO A 145 7.64 8.87 8.76
N ASN A 146 7.41 9.51 7.61
CA ASN A 146 7.08 10.94 7.51
C ASN A 146 5.82 11.15 6.66
N LEU A 147 4.65 11.25 7.29
CA LEU A 147 3.38 11.46 6.57
C LEU A 147 3.36 12.76 5.74
N ALA A 148 3.98 13.84 6.24
CA ALA A 148 4.02 15.11 5.49
C ALA A 148 4.67 14.94 4.12
N GLU A 149 5.83 14.28 4.05
CA GLU A 149 6.52 14.02 2.79
C GLU A 149 5.73 13.04 1.91
N PHE A 150 5.10 12.03 2.51
CA PHE A 150 4.25 11.08 1.79
C PHE A 150 3.04 11.77 1.13
N PHE A 151 2.33 12.61 1.88
CA PHE A 151 1.20 13.36 1.31
C PHE A 151 1.64 14.44 0.30
N ASP A 152 2.86 14.98 0.42
CA ASP A 152 3.43 15.85 -0.61
C ASP A 152 3.66 15.09 -1.93
N VAL A 153 4.10 13.84 -1.87
CA VAL A 153 4.20 12.97 -3.05
C VAL A 153 2.80 12.74 -3.65
N ILE A 154 1.83 12.34 -2.85
CA ILE A 154 0.44 12.14 -3.31
C ILE A 154 -0.09 13.40 -4.01
N ARG A 155 0.10 14.58 -3.40
CA ARG A 155 -0.33 15.86 -3.96
C ARG A 155 0.33 16.16 -5.32
N GLN A 156 1.60 15.85 -5.48
CA GLN A 156 2.32 16.05 -6.75
C GLN A 156 1.83 15.13 -7.85
N LEU A 157 1.48 13.90 -7.49
CA LEU A 157 0.95 12.90 -8.43
C LEU A 157 -0.50 13.15 -8.84
N THR A 158 -1.28 13.81 -7.99
CA THR A 158 -2.71 14.04 -8.23
C THR A 158 -2.92 15.30 -9.08
N ARG A 159 -3.68 15.19 -10.16
CA ARG A 159 -4.04 16.37 -10.97
C ARG A 159 -4.96 17.33 -10.19
N ARG A 160 -5.02 18.58 -10.61
CA ARG A 160 -6.03 19.50 -10.08
C ARG A 160 -7.46 18.97 -10.34
N GLY A 161 -8.27 18.91 -9.27
CA GLY A 161 -9.61 18.33 -9.32
C GLY A 161 -9.61 16.80 -9.47
N GLY A 162 -8.48 16.14 -9.25
CA GLY A 162 -8.38 14.70 -9.08
C GLY A 162 -8.76 14.28 -7.68
N HIS A 163 -8.72 12.97 -7.43
CA HIS A 163 -9.09 12.40 -6.14
C HIS A 163 -7.93 11.65 -5.52
N VAL A 164 -7.88 11.68 -4.20
CA VAL A 164 -7.03 10.80 -3.41
C VAL A 164 -7.94 9.80 -2.72
N PHE A 165 -7.66 8.50 -2.90
CA PHE A 165 -8.38 7.42 -2.26
C PHE A 165 -7.45 6.69 -1.29
N ILE A 166 -7.80 6.67 -0.03
CA ILE A 166 -7.02 5.99 1.01
C ILE A 166 -7.96 5.04 1.75
N GLU A 167 -7.64 3.76 1.67
CA GLU A 167 -8.24 2.74 2.52
C GLU A 167 -7.23 2.34 3.58
N GLU A 168 -7.58 2.51 4.86
CA GLU A 168 -6.64 2.27 5.95
C GLU A 168 -7.34 1.79 7.22
N SER A 169 -6.63 1.03 8.01
CA SER A 169 -7.08 0.62 9.34
C SER A 169 -7.12 1.81 10.29
N HIS A 170 -8.19 1.88 11.11
CA HIS A 170 -8.27 2.95 12.09
C HIS A 170 -7.12 2.85 13.11
N PRO A 171 -6.40 3.95 13.41
CA PRO A 171 -5.19 3.93 14.25
C PRO A 171 -5.39 3.36 15.66
N VAL A 172 -6.63 3.32 16.15
CA VAL A 172 -6.97 2.67 17.44
C VAL A 172 -6.63 1.17 17.43
N LEU A 173 -6.67 0.51 16.25
CA LEU A 173 -6.32 -0.91 16.16
C LEU A 173 -4.88 -1.18 16.58
N MET A 174 -3.97 -0.24 16.35
CA MET A 174 -2.57 -0.34 16.78
C MET A 174 -2.37 -0.24 18.29
N MET A 175 -3.43 0.06 19.05
CA MET A 175 -3.36 0.10 20.52
C MET A 175 -3.55 -1.29 21.14
N TYR A 176 -4.07 -2.25 20.40
CA TYR A 176 -4.27 -3.62 20.84
C TYR A 176 -3.05 -4.48 20.52
N GLU A 177 -2.78 -5.48 21.35
CA GLU A 177 -1.81 -6.53 21.04
C GLU A 177 -2.51 -7.60 20.20
N PRO A 178 -2.10 -7.86 18.94
CA PRO A 178 -2.62 -8.98 18.19
C PRO A 178 -2.09 -10.29 18.76
N GLY A 179 -2.93 -11.34 18.83
CA GLY A 179 -2.50 -12.67 19.21
C GLY A 179 -3.57 -13.46 19.93
N GLU A 180 -3.37 -14.77 20.00
CA GLU A 180 -4.23 -15.69 20.74
C GLU A 180 -4.20 -15.38 22.24
N GLY A 181 -5.36 -15.28 22.87
CA GLY A 181 -5.49 -15.05 24.29
C GLY A 181 -5.33 -13.60 24.76
N THR A 182 -5.21 -12.63 23.85
CA THR A 182 -5.28 -11.22 24.21
C THR A 182 -6.73 -10.81 24.49
N ASP A 183 -6.93 -10.11 25.61
CA ASP A 183 -8.24 -9.54 25.96
C ASP A 183 -8.52 -8.34 25.02
N PRO A 184 -9.52 -8.42 24.12
CA PRO A 184 -9.83 -7.34 23.20
C PRO A 184 -10.33 -6.08 23.87
N SER A 185 -10.64 -6.12 25.16
CA SER A 185 -11.00 -4.94 25.95
C SER A 185 -9.78 -4.20 26.53
N TYR A 186 -8.56 -4.76 26.39
CA TYR A 186 -7.34 -4.18 26.97
C TYR A 186 -6.49 -3.48 25.90
N LEU A 187 -6.30 -2.17 26.07
CA LEU A 187 -5.39 -1.37 25.26
C LEU A 187 -3.98 -1.45 25.85
N LYS A 188 -3.05 -2.06 25.15
CA LYS A 188 -1.67 -2.28 25.60
C LYS A 188 -0.74 -1.14 25.20
N HIS A 189 -0.98 -0.52 24.05
CA HIS A 189 -0.07 0.44 23.47
C HIS A 189 -0.66 1.85 23.44
N SER A 190 0.23 2.86 23.49
CA SER A 190 -0.18 4.26 23.43
C SER A 190 -0.66 4.64 22.03
N TYR A 191 -1.80 5.33 21.95
CA TYR A 191 -2.25 5.98 20.70
C TYR A 191 -1.26 7.05 20.19
N PHE A 192 -0.45 7.60 21.08
CA PHE A 192 0.55 8.63 20.81
C PHE A 192 1.98 8.08 20.86
N LYS A 193 2.17 6.81 20.48
CA LYS A 193 3.50 6.22 20.39
C LYS A 193 4.34 6.97 19.35
N GLU A 194 5.52 7.44 19.75
CA GLU A 194 6.41 8.23 18.89
C GLU A 194 7.51 7.40 18.24
N ASP A 195 8.03 6.39 18.95
CA ASP A 195 9.07 5.50 18.41
C ASP A 195 8.44 4.41 17.53
N PRO A 196 9.11 4.00 16.45
CA PRO A 196 8.59 2.95 15.60
C PRO A 196 8.49 1.61 16.35
N TRP A 197 7.63 0.75 15.85
CA TRP A 197 7.69 -0.67 16.13
C TRP A 197 8.86 -1.26 15.36
N VAL A 198 9.55 -2.24 15.94
CA VAL A 198 10.63 -2.98 15.30
C VAL A 198 10.33 -4.45 15.47
N GLU A 199 10.11 -5.13 14.37
CA GLU A 199 9.77 -6.55 14.34
C GLU A 199 10.70 -7.26 13.36
N ALA A 200 10.91 -8.56 13.54
CA ALA A 200 11.78 -9.39 12.70
C ALA A 200 11.25 -10.84 12.64
N ASP A 201 9.94 -10.99 12.70
CA ASP A 201 9.26 -12.29 12.76
C ASP A 201 8.46 -12.60 11.48
N GLY A 202 8.81 -11.91 10.39
CA GLY A 202 8.24 -12.12 9.07
C GLY A 202 7.00 -11.29 8.80
N LEU A 203 6.60 -11.23 7.52
CA LEU A 203 5.45 -10.46 7.02
C LEU A 203 4.43 -11.36 6.31
N ASP A 204 4.17 -12.55 6.84
CA ASP A 204 3.15 -13.47 6.31
C ASP A 204 1.76 -13.16 6.88
N TYR A 205 1.01 -12.29 6.22
CA TYR A 205 -0.38 -11.98 6.61
C TYR A 205 -1.43 -12.95 5.99
N TYR A 206 -1.01 -13.95 5.21
CA TYR A 206 -1.93 -14.96 4.66
C TYR A 206 -2.13 -16.16 5.58
N GLN A 207 -1.04 -16.68 6.14
CA GLN A 207 -1.08 -17.85 7.03
C GLN A 207 -0.66 -17.51 8.45
N GLY A 208 -0.05 -16.32 8.66
CA GLY A 208 0.47 -15.88 9.95
C GLY A 208 1.68 -16.67 10.42
N GLU A 209 2.39 -17.32 9.49
CA GLU A 209 3.62 -18.05 9.83
C GLU A 209 4.73 -17.07 10.20
N LYS A 210 5.33 -17.30 11.36
CA LYS A 210 6.50 -16.54 11.80
C LYS A 210 7.77 -17.19 11.28
N TYR A 211 8.70 -16.34 10.81
CA TYR A 211 10.04 -16.75 10.37
C TYR A 211 11.04 -15.65 10.71
N ASP A 212 12.31 -16.01 10.87
CA ASP A 212 13.38 -15.03 11.05
C ASP A 212 13.51 -14.19 9.79
N SER A 213 13.24 -12.89 9.89
CA SER A 213 13.34 -11.94 8.79
C SER A 213 14.30 -10.80 9.11
N ASN A 214 14.65 -10.01 8.10
CA ASN A 214 15.25 -8.70 8.33
C ASN A 214 14.33 -7.82 9.18
N PRO A 215 14.89 -6.98 10.07
CA PRO A 215 14.10 -6.05 10.86
C PRO A 215 13.29 -5.11 9.97
N HIS A 216 12.02 -4.93 10.30
CA HIS A 216 11.15 -3.97 9.65
C HIS A 216 10.55 -3.00 10.68
N TYR A 217 10.12 -1.85 10.19
CA TYR A 217 9.69 -0.72 11.01
C TYR A 217 8.28 -0.29 10.63
N SER A 218 7.39 -0.20 11.62
CA SER A 218 6.08 0.39 11.46
C SER A 218 5.87 1.57 12.40
N PHE A 219 4.98 2.49 12.05
CA PHE A 219 4.81 3.77 12.71
C PHE A 219 3.37 3.96 13.15
N GLN A 220 3.21 4.46 14.38
CA GLN A 220 1.91 4.88 14.89
C GLN A 220 1.60 6.29 14.40
N HIS A 221 0.50 6.43 13.67
CA HIS A 221 -0.05 7.73 13.29
C HIS A 221 -1.41 7.93 13.94
N THR A 222 -1.66 9.12 14.47
CA THR A 222 -3.00 9.45 14.96
C THR A 222 -3.93 9.77 13.79
N LEU A 223 -5.23 9.56 13.94
CA LEU A 223 -6.21 9.98 12.94
C LEU A 223 -6.05 11.46 12.59
N GLY A 224 -5.84 12.30 13.61
CA GLY A 224 -5.62 13.74 13.40
C GLY A 224 -4.34 14.06 12.63
N SER A 225 -3.25 13.24 12.76
CA SER A 225 -2.05 13.43 11.94
C SER A 225 -2.25 12.98 10.50
N SER A 226 -3.04 11.94 10.26
CA SER A 226 -3.37 11.47 8.91
C SER A 226 -4.25 12.47 8.17
N LEU A 227 -5.35 12.90 8.76
CA LEU A 227 -6.30 13.85 8.15
C LEU A 227 -5.74 15.25 7.95
N LYS A 228 -4.75 15.68 8.74
CA LYS A 228 -4.15 17.01 8.63
C LYS A 228 -3.61 17.30 7.22
N TYR A 229 -3.08 16.30 6.55
CA TYR A 229 -2.44 16.44 5.24
C TYR A 229 -3.40 16.26 4.07
N GLU A 230 -4.57 15.64 4.28
CA GLU A 230 -5.61 15.49 3.26
C GLU A 230 -6.25 16.83 2.87
N CYS A 231 -6.24 17.81 3.77
CA CYS A 231 -6.87 19.12 3.58
C CYS A 231 -5.96 20.17 2.92
N LEU A 232 -4.75 19.84 2.52
CA LEU A 232 -3.85 20.77 1.83
C LEU A 232 -4.21 20.82 0.34
N ARG A 233 -5.15 21.75 0.02
CA ARG A 233 -5.58 22.10 -1.34
C ARG A 233 -4.49 22.84 -2.13
#